data_eb635014bd1a3f2448e83e0a5a3a9c53
#
_entry.id   eb635014bd1a3f2448e83e0a5a3a9c53
#
_cell.length_a   1.000
_cell.length_b   1.000
_cell.length_c   1.000
_cell.angle_alpha   90.00
_cell.angle_beta   90.00
_cell.angle_gamma   90.00
#
_symmetry.space_group_name_H-M   'P 1'
#
loop_
_entity.id
_entity.type
_entity.pdbx_description
1 polymer ?
#
loop_
_entity_poly.entity_id
_entity_poly.type
_entity_poly.pdbx_seq_one_letter_code
_entity_poly.pdbx_strand_id
1 'polypeptide(L)'
;MSPNTQSETFKRKPVENLLSARSVAIVGASTKGRWPSGIYRNLKAAKFPGNIYLINPNYTEIFDDKCYPNLAALPEVPEHLLMLIPTRAVLSTIEEAAKLGTKAATIYSAGFGEGEDPKGKDRAQAMKELCDRTGFVVCGPNCMGSFSLPEGLWSFPTPVPLLKKGPVGLIFQSGGSLGNWVKGASERGIGFTYAVSSGNEVSLDLVDYLSFLVDEPDTKVITLMVEGIRRPQEFMTVAEEALKKNKPILVVKLGRSEMG
;
A
#
# COMPACT_ATOMS: atom_id res chain seq x y z
N MET A 1 28.48 5.24 -35.30
CA MET A 1 27.12 4.71 -35.25
C MET A 1 26.72 4.67 -33.80
N SER A 2 25.98 5.68 -33.36
CA SER A 2 25.46 5.74 -31.98
C SER A 2 24.21 4.82 -31.91
N PRO A 3 24.07 3.98 -30.89
CA PRO A 3 22.84 3.23 -30.70
C PRO A 3 21.76 4.23 -30.24
N ASN A 4 20.71 4.29 -31.04
CA ASN A 4 19.48 5.02 -30.77
C ASN A 4 18.74 4.28 -29.67
N THR A 5 19.06 4.53 -28.40
CA THR A 5 18.28 4.10 -27.25
C THR A 5 17.04 4.99 -27.18
N GLN A 6 15.98 4.59 -27.87
CA GLN A 6 14.64 5.03 -27.50
C GLN A 6 14.45 4.58 -26.05
N SER A 7 14.48 5.54 -25.12
CA SER A 7 14.08 5.29 -23.74
C SER A 7 12.61 4.88 -23.81
N GLU A 8 12.32 3.60 -23.60
CA GLU A 8 10.97 3.18 -23.31
C GLU A 8 10.48 4.05 -22.14
N THR A 9 9.48 4.88 -22.42
CA THR A 9 8.95 5.81 -21.42
C THR A 9 8.39 4.97 -20.28
N PHE A 10 8.97 5.09 -19.10
CA PHE A 10 8.52 4.40 -17.90
C PHE A 10 7.02 4.60 -17.71
N LYS A 11 6.24 3.51 -17.77
CA LYS A 11 4.78 3.56 -17.61
C LYS A 11 4.44 3.59 -16.12
N ARG A 12 4.05 4.75 -15.63
CA ARG A 12 3.62 4.95 -14.24
C ARG A 12 2.34 4.17 -13.96
N LYS A 13 2.30 3.46 -12.83
CA LYS A 13 1.09 2.79 -12.36
C LYS A 13 0.24 3.76 -11.53
N PRO A 14 -1.09 3.57 -11.50
CA PRO A 14 -2.01 4.46 -10.81
C PRO A 14 -1.98 4.24 -9.28
N VAL A 15 -0.91 4.69 -8.61
CA VAL A 15 -0.75 4.63 -7.15
C VAL A 15 -1.84 5.42 -6.43
N GLU A 16 -2.37 6.46 -7.05
CA GLU A 16 -3.50 7.27 -6.58
C GLU A 16 -4.76 6.43 -6.30
N ASN A 17 -5.01 5.36 -7.06
CA ASN A 17 -6.13 4.43 -6.79
C ASN A 17 -6.06 3.81 -5.39
N LEU A 18 -4.87 3.79 -4.80
CA LEU A 18 -4.62 3.24 -3.47
C LEU A 18 -4.51 4.34 -2.41
N LEU A 19 -3.77 5.42 -2.70
CA LEU A 19 -3.44 6.44 -1.70
C LEU A 19 -4.46 7.59 -1.63
N SER A 20 -5.30 7.76 -2.66
CA SER A 20 -6.30 8.84 -2.76
C SER A 20 -7.73 8.32 -2.94
N ALA A 21 -7.98 7.06 -2.57
CA ALA A 21 -9.30 6.45 -2.67
C ALA A 21 -10.34 7.19 -1.80
N ARG A 22 -11.56 7.36 -2.34
CA ARG A 22 -12.69 8.02 -1.69
C ARG A 22 -13.63 7.04 -0.97
N SER A 23 -13.48 5.75 -1.22
CA SER A 23 -14.20 4.71 -0.50
C SER A 23 -13.28 3.51 -0.26
N VAL A 24 -13.40 2.91 0.92
CA VAL A 24 -12.62 1.73 1.32
C VAL A 24 -13.54 0.63 1.84
N ALA A 25 -13.20 -0.63 1.56
CA ALA A 25 -13.86 -1.76 2.17
C ALA A 25 -12.85 -2.62 2.97
N ILE A 26 -13.12 -2.81 4.26
CA ILE A 26 -12.36 -3.71 5.14
C ILE A 26 -12.90 -5.13 4.95
N VAL A 27 -12.20 -5.94 4.15
CA VAL A 27 -12.58 -7.33 3.86
C VAL A 27 -11.97 -8.23 4.93
N GLY A 28 -12.82 -8.94 5.67
CA GLY A 28 -12.45 -9.68 6.88
C GLY A 28 -12.57 -8.81 8.14
N ALA A 29 -13.46 -7.83 8.12
CA ALA A 29 -13.76 -6.98 9.29
C ALA A 29 -14.17 -7.83 10.50
N SER A 30 -13.64 -7.51 11.70
CA SER A 30 -13.91 -8.28 12.92
C SER A 30 -13.56 -7.47 14.18
N THR A 31 -14.38 -7.58 15.21
CA THR A 31 -14.07 -7.03 16.54
C THR A 31 -13.02 -7.87 17.27
N LYS A 32 -12.88 -9.15 16.93
CA LYS A 32 -11.92 -10.08 17.54
C LYS A 32 -10.51 -9.94 16.95
N GLY A 33 -10.40 -9.43 15.74
CA GLY A 33 -9.13 -9.24 15.04
C GLY A 33 -8.47 -7.92 15.43
N ARG A 34 -7.22 -7.98 15.92
CA ARG A 34 -6.45 -6.75 16.29
C ARG A 34 -6.26 -5.82 15.09
N TRP A 35 -5.95 -6.34 13.91
CA TRP A 35 -5.66 -5.55 12.73
C TRP A 35 -6.91 -4.93 12.08
N PRO A 36 -8.02 -5.66 11.84
CA PRO A 36 -9.25 -5.03 11.35
C PRO A 36 -9.74 -3.90 12.25
N SER A 37 -9.73 -4.15 13.58
CA SER A 37 -10.12 -3.14 14.57
C SER A 37 -9.20 -1.92 14.56
N GLY A 38 -7.88 -2.15 14.39
CA GLY A 38 -6.88 -1.07 14.34
C GLY A 38 -7.08 -0.18 13.11
N ILE A 39 -7.24 -0.78 11.93
CA ILE A 39 -7.49 -0.05 10.68
C ILE A 39 -8.76 0.80 10.78
N TYR A 40 -9.87 0.20 11.22
CA TYR A 40 -11.13 0.92 11.37
C TYR A 40 -10.98 2.13 12.29
N ARG A 41 -10.36 1.95 13.48
CA ARG A 41 -10.12 3.05 14.43
C ARG A 41 -9.21 4.13 13.86
N ASN A 42 -8.17 3.75 13.12
CA ASN A 42 -7.26 4.71 12.50
C ASN A 42 -7.95 5.53 11.41
N LEU A 43 -8.79 4.93 10.57
CA LEU A 43 -9.61 5.67 9.59
C LEU A 43 -10.55 6.66 10.25
N LYS A 44 -11.24 6.25 11.34
CA LYS A 44 -12.12 7.14 12.11
C LYS A 44 -11.33 8.26 12.83
N ALA A 45 -10.17 7.94 13.42
CA ALA A 45 -9.32 8.93 14.12
C ALA A 45 -8.70 9.94 13.15
N ALA A 46 -8.31 9.50 11.95
CA ALA A 46 -7.83 10.36 10.87
C ALA A 46 -8.94 11.19 10.22
N LYS A 47 -10.21 10.97 10.60
CA LYS A 47 -11.39 11.59 9.99
C LYS A 47 -11.43 11.39 8.48
N PHE A 48 -11.18 10.14 8.03
CA PHE A 48 -11.27 9.81 6.62
C PHE A 48 -12.60 10.31 6.05
N PRO A 49 -12.58 11.17 5.02
CA PRO A 49 -13.80 11.83 4.54
C PRO A 49 -14.65 10.93 3.66
N GLY A 50 -14.09 9.78 3.20
CA GLY A 50 -14.75 8.84 2.32
C GLY A 50 -15.59 7.80 3.05
N ASN A 51 -16.23 6.93 2.29
CA ASN A 51 -17.04 5.84 2.82
C ASN A 51 -16.18 4.66 3.32
N ILE A 52 -16.54 4.11 4.47
CA ILE A 52 -15.91 2.93 5.06
C ILE A 52 -16.93 1.80 5.10
N TYR A 53 -16.67 0.71 4.36
CA TYR A 53 -17.51 -0.48 4.35
C TYR A 53 -16.85 -1.62 5.10
N LEU A 54 -17.64 -2.34 5.89
CA LEU A 54 -17.19 -3.52 6.63
C LEU A 54 -17.75 -4.77 5.95
N ILE A 55 -16.89 -5.74 5.64
CA ILE A 55 -17.28 -6.97 4.95
C ILE A 55 -16.86 -8.18 5.77
N ASN A 56 -17.86 -8.96 6.20
CA ASN A 56 -17.67 -10.26 6.82
C ASN A 56 -18.98 -11.06 6.78
N PRO A 57 -19.02 -12.29 6.23
CA PRO A 57 -20.26 -13.07 6.10
C PRO A 57 -20.87 -13.51 7.45
N ASN A 58 -20.12 -13.42 8.55
CA ASN A 58 -20.56 -13.88 9.88
C ASN A 58 -21.16 -12.78 10.75
N TYR A 59 -21.25 -11.54 10.27
CA TYR A 59 -21.73 -10.40 11.05
C TYR A 59 -22.67 -9.54 10.20
N THR A 60 -23.68 -8.97 10.85
CA THR A 60 -24.56 -7.94 10.27
C THR A 60 -24.19 -6.55 10.70
N GLU A 61 -23.45 -6.45 11.84
CA GLU A 61 -22.99 -5.19 12.42
C GLU A 61 -21.65 -5.40 13.11
N ILE A 62 -20.72 -4.43 12.99
CA ILE A 62 -19.40 -4.37 13.64
C ILE A 62 -19.10 -2.91 13.95
N PHE A 63 -18.70 -2.60 15.20
CA PHE A 63 -18.40 -1.23 15.68
C PHE A 63 -19.57 -0.25 15.53
N ASP A 64 -20.80 -0.71 15.70
CA ASP A 64 -22.04 0.06 15.50
C ASP A 64 -22.26 0.52 14.03
N ASP A 65 -21.45 -0.02 13.09
CA ASP A 65 -21.61 0.18 11.65
C ASP A 65 -22.10 -1.10 10.97
N LYS A 66 -22.91 -0.96 9.92
CA LYS A 66 -23.43 -2.06 9.12
C LYS A 66 -22.29 -2.89 8.52
N CYS A 67 -22.38 -4.22 8.66
CA CYS A 67 -21.47 -5.17 8.03
C CYS A 67 -22.19 -5.91 6.90
N TYR A 68 -21.52 -6.01 5.77
CA TYR A 68 -22.04 -6.62 4.56
C TYR A 68 -21.47 -8.03 4.37
N PRO A 69 -22.23 -8.99 3.83
CA PRO A 69 -21.77 -10.38 3.69
C PRO A 69 -20.68 -10.56 2.64
N ASN A 70 -20.65 -9.74 1.58
CA ASN A 70 -19.71 -9.82 0.44
C ASN A 70 -19.63 -8.48 -0.30
N LEU A 71 -18.77 -8.39 -1.32
CA LEU A 71 -18.59 -7.18 -2.14
C LEU A 71 -19.84 -6.80 -2.94
N ALA A 72 -20.58 -7.78 -3.48
CA ALA A 72 -21.75 -7.52 -4.31
C ALA A 72 -22.93 -6.93 -3.51
N ALA A 73 -22.94 -7.09 -2.18
CA ALA A 73 -23.98 -6.54 -1.31
C ALA A 73 -23.74 -5.06 -0.92
N LEU A 74 -22.62 -4.48 -1.30
CA LEU A 74 -22.31 -3.09 -1.01
C LEU A 74 -23.19 -2.12 -1.80
N PRO A 75 -23.52 -0.93 -1.24
CA PRO A 75 -24.33 0.06 -1.94
C PRO A 75 -23.61 0.74 -3.12
N GLU A 76 -22.29 0.66 -3.15
CA GLU A 76 -21.42 1.14 -4.24
C GLU A 76 -20.19 0.24 -4.38
N VAL A 77 -19.51 0.33 -5.50
CA VAL A 77 -18.21 -0.34 -5.70
C VAL A 77 -17.12 0.43 -4.96
N PRO A 78 -16.44 -0.19 -3.96
CA PRO A 78 -15.38 0.50 -3.25
C PRO A 78 -14.16 0.69 -4.15
N GLU A 79 -13.50 1.84 -4.03
CA GLU A 79 -12.30 2.15 -4.82
C GLU A 79 -11.09 1.33 -4.35
N HIS A 80 -11.00 1.05 -3.03
CA HIS A 80 -9.85 0.37 -2.44
C HIS A 80 -10.28 -0.69 -1.41
N LEU A 81 -9.74 -1.90 -1.52
CA LEU A 81 -9.96 -2.99 -0.56
C LEU A 81 -8.82 -3.09 0.45
N LEU A 82 -9.15 -3.17 1.73
CA LEU A 82 -8.23 -3.48 2.82
C LEU A 82 -8.43 -4.94 3.22
N MET A 83 -7.59 -5.85 2.68
CA MET A 83 -7.85 -7.29 2.69
C MET A 83 -7.14 -7.99 3.85
N LEU A 84 -7.93 -8.33 4.89
CA LEU A 84 -7.48 -9.07 6.08
C LEU A 84 -8.11 -10.47 6.10
N ILE A 85 -7.96 -11.18 5.02
CA ILE A 85 -8.54 -12.52 4.79
C ILE A 85 -7.45 -13.58 4.61
N PRO A 86 -7.76 -14.87 4.81
CA PRO A 86 -6.78 -15.93 4.57
C PRO A 86 -6.25 -15.93 3.14
N THR A 87 -4.96 -16.24 2.99
CA THR A 87 -4.21 -16.23 1.72
C THR A 87 -4.93 -16.97 0.59
N ARG A 88 -5.59 -18.12 0.89
CA ARG A 88 -6.34 -18.91 -0.09
C ARG A 88 -7.52 -18.16 -0.73
N ALA A 89 -8.06 -17.13 -0.08
CA ALA A 89 -9.20 -16.37 -0.57
C ALA A 89 -8.79 -15.08 -1.33
N VAL A 90 -7.53 -14.69 -1.28
CA VAL A 90 -7.07 -13.40 -1.80
C VAL A 90 -7.28 -13.29 -3.30
N LEU A 91 -6.81 -14.26 -4.09
CA LEU A 91 -6.88 -14.19 -5.55
C LEU A 91 -8.32 -14.13 -6.08
N SER A 92 -9.20 -14.99 -5.55
CA SER A 92 -10.61 -14.98 -5.95
C SER A 92 -11.34 -13.70 -5.59
N THR A 93 -10.99 -13.09 -4.43
CA THR A 93 -11.56 -11.80 -4.02
C THR A 93 -11.09 -10.66 -4.90
N ILE A 94 -9.80 -10.64 -5.31
CA ILE A 94 -9.30 -9.63 -6.27
C ILE A 94 -10.00 -9.79 -7.63
N GLU A 95 -10.17 -11.03 -8.09
CA GLU A 95 -10.84 -11.29 -9.37
C GLU A 95 -12.31 -10.83 -9.35
N GLU A 96 -13.02 -11.10 -8.26
CA GLU A 96 -14.39 -10.59 -8.04
C GLU A 96 -14.41 -9.05 -8.02
N ALA A 97 -13.53 -8.45 -7.22
CA ALA A 97 -13.43 -7.00 -7.08
C ALA A 97 -13.12 -6.29 -8.41
N ALA A 98 -12.19 -6.84 -9.20
CA ALA A 98 -11.86 -6.30 -10.52
C ALA A 98 -13.04 -6.37 -11.50
N LYS A 99 -13.82 -7.46 -11.48
CA LYS A 99 -15.06 -7.59 -12.27
C LYS A 99 -16.12 -6.57 -11.86
N LEU A 100 -16.21 -6.24 -10.57
CA LEU A 100 -17.13 -5.22 -10.06
C LEU A 100 -16.66 -3.78 -10.36
N GLY A 101 -15.40 -3.59 -10.70
CA GLY A 101 -14.84 -2.29 -11.05
C GLY A 101 -13.93 -1.65 -10.00
N THR A 102 -13.69 -2.31 -8.86
CA THR A 102 -12.66 -1.89 -7.89
C THR A 102 -11.27 -1.86 -8.56
N LYS A 103 -10.43 -0.91 -8.19
CA LYS A 103 -9.14 -0.66 -8.85
C LYS A 103 -7.91 -1.04 -8.01
N ALA A 104 -8.04 -1.07 -6.68
CA ALA A 104 -6.90 -1.23 -5.79
C ALA A 104 -7.18 -2.12 -4.58
N ALA A 105 -6.13 -2.79 -4.06
CA ALA A 105 -6.17 -3.44 -2.76
C ALA A 105 -4.86 -3.29 -1.99
N THR A 106 -4.97 -3.24 -0.65
CA THR A 106 -3.86 -3.49 0.28
C THR A 106 -4.04 -4.89 0.86
N ILE A 107 -3.02 -5.75 0.74
CA ILE A 107 -3.07 -7.15 1.16
C ILE A 107 -2.13 -7.37 2.34
N TYR A 108 -2.71 -7.63 3.50
CA TYR A 108 -1.96 -7.83 4.75
C TYR A 108 -1.49 -9.27 4.91
N SER A 109 -2.12 -10.22 4.25
CA SER A 109 -1.81 -11.64 4.35
C SER A 109 -0.42 -11.95 3.78
N ALA A 110 0.32 -12.80 4.48
CA ALA A 110 1.56 -13.43 4.04
C ALA A 110 1.28 -14.69 3.17
N GLY A 111 2.33 -15.33 2.66
CA GLY A 111 2.26 -16.57 1.89
C GLY A 111 2.32 -16.35 0.37
N PHE A 112 2.99 -15.30 -0.07
CA PHE A 112 3.20 -14.93 -1.47
C PHE A 112 4.70 -14.86 -1.83
N GLY A 113 5.47 -15.85 -1.36
CA GLY A 113 6.85 -16.06 -1.74
C GLY A 113 7.91 -15.58 -0.75
N GLU A 114 7.52 -15.00 0.39
CA GLU A 114 8.43 -14.56 1.46
C GLU A 114 8.82 -15.64 2.48
N GLY A 115 8.27 -16.82 2.36
CA GLY A 115 8.55 -17.94 3.26
C GLY A 115 8.92 -19.21 2.52
N GLU A 116 9.00 -20.33 3.26
CA GLU A 116 9.36 -21.66 2.72
C GLU A 116 8.20 -22.37 2.01
N ASP A 117 6.98 -21.80 1.99
CA ASP A 117 5.84 -22.39 1.30
C ASP A 117 6.11 -22.48 -0.23
N PRO A 118 6.26 -23.70 -0.78
CA PRO A 118 6.60 -23.87 -2.21
C PRO A 118 5.55 -23.28 -3.15
N LYS A 119 4.29 -23.14 -2.72
CA LYS A 119 3.20 -22.53 -3.49
C LYS A 119 3.18 -21.00 -3.38
N GLY A 120 4.02 -20.40 -2.55
CA GLY A 120 4.04 -18.95 -2.35
C GLY A 120 4.40 -18.19 -3.62
N LYS A 121 5.41 -18.66 -4.35
CA LYS A 121 5.85 -18.06 -5.62
C LYS A 121 4.77 -18.17 -6.71
N ASP A 122 4.09 -19.32 -6.80
CA ASP A 122 3.01 -19.53 -7.78
C ASP A 122 1.83 -18.57 -7.50
N ARG A 123 1.48 -18.38 -6.23
CA ARG A 123 0.44 -17.40 -5.83
C ARG A 123 0.85 -15.97 -6.16
N ALA A 124 2.10 -15.59 -5.92
CA ALA A 124 2.60 -14.27 -6.28
C ALA A 124 2.56 -14.04 -7.80
N GLN A 125 2.97 -15.03 -8.58
CA GLN A 125 2.94 -14.99 -10.04
C GLN A 125 1.48 -14.87 -10.55
N ALA A 126 0.56 -15.69 -10.04
CA ALA A 126 -0.84 -15.61 -10.41
C ALA A 126 -1.49 -14.25 -10.06
N MET A 127 -1.11 -13.66 -8.92
CA MET A 127 -1.53 -12.32 -8.55
C MET A 127 -1.00 -11.27 -9.53
N LYS A 128 0.28 -11.35 -9.89
CA LYS A 128 0.89 -10.44 -10.85
C LYS A 128 0.18 -10.49 -12.20
N GLU A 129 -0.06 -11.68 -12.73
CA GLU A 129 -0.77 -11.90 -14.00
C GLU A 129 -2.20 -11.34 -13.96
N LEU A 130 -2.90 -11.53 -12.83
CA LEU A 130 -4.24 -10.97 -12.62
C LEU A 130 -4.20 -9.44 -12.64
N CYS A 131 -3.26 -8.83 -11.94
CA CYS A 131 -3.07 -7.37 -11.90
C CYS A 131 -2.72 -6.82 -13.30
N ASP A 132 -1.79 -7.44 -14.01
CA ASP A 132 -1.36 -7.01 -15.33
C ASP A 132 -2.51 -7.09 -16.36
N ARG A 133 -3.34 -8.14 -16.28
CA ARG A 133 -4.50 -8.34 -17.17
C ARG A 133 -5.65 -7.36 -16.89
N THR A 134 -5.88 -7.01 -15.64
CA THR A 134 -7.07 -6.23 -15.22
C THR A 134 -6.77 -4.74 -15.00
N GLY A 135 -5.49 -4.35 -14.90
CA GLY A 135 -5.08 -3.02 -14.46
C GLY A 135 -5.31 -2.78 -12.96
N PHE A 136 -5.65 -3.83 -12.19
CA PHE A 136 -5.80 -3.75 -10.75
C PHE A 136 -4.44 -3.56 -10.08
N VAL A 137 -4.35 -2.68 -9.09
CA VAL A 137 -3.09 -2.44 -8.37
C VAL A 137 -3.14 -2.97 -6.95
N VAL A 138 -2.02 -3.51 -6.49
CA VAL A 138 -1.90 -4.11 -5.16
C VAL A 138 -0.72 -3.52 -4.40
N CYS A 139 -0.97 -3.06 -3.18
CA CYS A 139 0.04 -2.81 -2.16
C CYS A 139 0.28 -4.10 -1.36
N GLY A 140 1.53 -4.51 -1.26
CA GLY A 140 1.89 -5.79 -0.63
C GLY A 140 2.05 -6.92 -1.66
N PRO A 141 1.64 -8.15 -1.33
CA PRO A 141 1.12 -8.65 -0.04
C PRO A 141 2.15 -8.59 1.11
N ASN A 142 1.77 -9.11 2.29
CA ASN A 142 2.64 -9.11 3.47
C ASN A 142 3.13 -7.69 3.85
N CYS A 143 2.23 -6.74 3.90
CA CYS A 143 2.52 -5.34 4.21
C CYS A 143 1.74 -4.85 5.45
N MET A 144 2.05 -3.64 5.89
CA MET A 144 1.34 -2.97 7.00
C MET A 144 0.45 -1.83 6.50
N GLY A 145 0.20 -1.73 5.19
CA GLY A 145 -0.63 -0.68 4.61
C GLY A 145 0.07 0.67 4.55
N SER A 146 -0.70 1.75 4.63
CA SER A 146 -0.22 3.09 4.37
C SER A 146 -0.90 4.16 5.24
N PHE A 147 -0.26 5.33 5.27
CA PHE A 147 -0.83 6.59 5.72
C PHE A 147 -0.83 7.58 4.56
N SER A 148 -1.98 8.09 4.20
CA SER A 148 -2.15 9.24 3.32
C SER A 148 -2.70 10.39 4.17
N LEU A 149 -1.84 11.30 4.61
CA LEU A 149 -2.25 12.38 5.51
C LEU A 149 -3.08 13.46 4.81
N PRO A 150 -2.81 13.80 3.52
CA PRO A 150 -3.68 14.70 2.78
C PRO A 150 -5.13 14.21 2.71
N GLU A 151 -5.32 12.90 2.50
CA GLU A 151 -6.62 12.28 2.29
C GLU A 151 -7.26 11.73 3.59
N GLY A 152 -6.54 11.71 4.70
CA GLY A 152 -7.01 11.07 5.94
C GLY A 152 -7.16 9.54 5.83
N LEU A 153 -6.59 8.92 4.78
CA LEU A 153 -6.68 7.48 4.54
C LEU A 153 -5.56 6.74 5.28
N TRP A 154 -5.87 6.21 6.46
CA TRP A 154 -4.92 5.50 7.32
C TRP A 154 -5.26 4.03 7.39
N SER A 155 -4.66 3.25 6.50
CA SER A 155 -4.86 1.80 6.40
C SER A 155 -3.88 0.98 7.27
N PHE A 156 -3.05 1.63 8.08
CA PHE A 156 -2.10 0.96 8.98
C PHE A 156 -2.82 0.27 10.13
N PRO A 157 -2.49 -1.02 10.48
CA PRO A 157 -3.31 -1.81 11.39
C PRO A 157 -3.01 -1.59 12.87
N THR A 158 -1.87 -1.01 13.24
CA THR A 158 -1.55 -0.71 14.63
C THR A 158 -1.94 0.72 14.97
N PRO A 159 -2.41 0.97 16.23
CA PRO A 159 -2.66 2.32 16.67
C PRO A 159 -1.38 3.17 16.57
N VAL A 160 -1.52 4.33 15.97
CA VAL A 160 -0.48 5.36 15.95
C VAL A 160 -1.03 6.64 16.55
N PRO A 161 -0.18 7.46 17.19
CA PRO A 161 -0.59 8.80 17.59
C PRO A 161 -1.02 9.59 16.36
N LEU A 162 -1.88 10.60 16.54
CA LEU A 162 -2.27 11.49 15.45
C LEU A 162 -1.00 12.08 14.81
N LEU A 163 -0.77 11.72 13.55
CA LEU A 163 0.39 12.17 12.81
C LEU A 163 0.18 13.62 12.35
N LYS A 164 1.25 14.40 12.40
CA LYS A 164 1.25 15.76 11.90
C LYS A 164 1.47 15.77 10.38
N LYS A 165 0.68 16.57 9.67
CA LYS A 165 0.98 16.89 8.26
C LYS A 165 2.32 17.60 8.15
N GLY A 166 3.11 17.26 7.16
CA GLY A 166 4.43 17.83 6.91
C GLY A 166 5.03 17.28 5.62
N PRO A 167 6.27 17.65 5.29
CA PRO A 167 6.79 17.48 3.94
C PRO A 167 7.47 16.13 3.66
N VAL A 168 7.41 15.15 4.57
CA VAL A 168 8.18 13.91 4.43
C VAL A 168 7.31 12.78 3.87
N GLY A 169 7.72 12.20 2.75
CA GLY A 169 7.18 10.96 2.19
C GLY A 169 8.04 9.76 2.55
N LEU A 170 7.43 8.63 2.92
CA LEU A 170 8.11 7.40 3.34
C LEU A 170 7.70 6.22 2.48
N ILE A 171 8.68 5.41 2.05
CA ILE A 171 8.44 4.12 1.39
C ILE A 171 9.35 3.08 2.02
N PHE A 172 8.78 2.12 2.74
CA PHE A 172 9.51 1.08 3.46
C PHE A 172 9.02 -0.30 3.02
N GLN A 173 9.93 -1.18 2.61
CA GLN A 173 9.57 -2.57 2.31
C GLN A 173 9.18 -3.32 3.59
N SER A 174 9.87 -3.03 4.70
CA SER A 174 9.55 -3.58 6.03
C SER A 174 8.46 -2.78 6.75
N GLY A 175 7.30 -3.42 6.99
CA GLY A 175 6.16 -2.79 7.67
C GLY A 175 6.41 -2.53 9.17
N GLY A 176 7.09 -3.44 9.86
CA GLY A 176 7.45 -3.26 11.27
C GLY A 176 8.40 -2.07 11.47
N SER A 177 9.37 -1.92 10.58
CA SER A 177 10.30 -0.80 10.58
C SER A 177 9.58 0.53 10.31
N LEU A 178 8.60 0.57 9.39
CA LEU A 178 7.83 1.78 9.09
C LEU A 178 7.11 2.31 10.34
N GLY A 179 6.38 1.44 11.06
CA GLY A 179 5.62 1.85 12.24
C GLY A 179 6.51 2.44 13.35
N ASN A 180 7.65 1.81 13.61
CA ASN A 180 8.62 2.28 14.60
C ASN A 180 9.25 3.62 14.17
N TRP A 181 9.57 3.75 12.89
CA TRP A 181 10.19 4.97 12.35
C TRP A 181 9.23 6.15 12.38
N VAL A 182 7.99 5.94 11.94
CA VAL A 182 6.92 6.96 11.97
C VAL A 182 6.68 7.44 13.41
N LYS A 183 6.60 6.52 14.38
CA LYS A 183 6.45 6.87 15.79
C LYS A 183 7.62 7.74 16.28
N GLY A 184 8.87 7.27 16.12
CA GLY A 184 10.05 7.99 16.60
C GLY A 184 10.26 9.36 15.92
N ALA A 185 9.92 9.49 14.65
CA ALA A 185 9.98 10.75 13.92
C ALA A 185 8.88 11.73 14.37
N SER A 186 7.64 11.23 14.57
CA SER A 186 6.54 12.03 15.11
C SER A 186 6.84 12.62 16.50
N GLU A 187 7.46 11.84 17.39
CA GLU A 187 7.87 12.29 18.72
C GLU A 187 8.89 13.44 18.65
N ARG A 188 9.61 13.57 17.53
CA ARG A 188 10.54 14.66 17.22
C ARG A 188 9.92 15.80 16.42
N GLY A 189 8.60 15.80 16.25
CA GLY A 189 7.85 16.83 15.56
C GLY A 189 7.93 16.78 14.04
N ILE A 190 8.45 15.68 13.44
CA ILE A 190 8.50 15.49 12.00
C ILE A 190 7.09 15.17 11.50
N GLY A 191 6.64 15.90 10.48
CA GLY A 191 5.37 15.68 9.82
C GLY A 191 5.52 14.98 8.47
N PHE A 192 4.43 14.35 8.01
CA PHE A 192 4.43 13.49 6.84
C PHE A 192 3.38 13.92 5.81
N THR A 193 3.60 13.57 4.54
CA THR A 193 2.59 13.52 3.49
C THR A 193 2.03 12.10 3.39
N TYR A 194 2.87 11.16 2.99
CA TYR A 194 2.52 9.75 2.81
C TYR A 194 3.54 8.86 3.50
N ALA A 195 3.10 7.71 3.95
CA ALA A 195 3.97 6.65 4.43
C ALA A 195 3.43 5.29 3.95
N VAL A 196 4.23 4.52 3.22
CA VAL A 196 3.81 3.26 2.60
C VAL A 196 4.70 2.12 3.07
N SER A 197 4.06 1.03 3.53
CA SER A 197 4.70 -0.28 3.66
C SER A 197 4.43 -1.08 2.40
N SER A 198 5.42 -1.20 1.51
CA SER A 198 5.20 -1.83 0.20
C SER A 198 5.16 -3.37 0.24
N GLY A 199 5.70 -4.00 1.29
CA GLY A 199 5.69 -5.47 1.46
C GLY A 199 6.43 -6.21 0.35
N ASN A 200 5.83 -7.29 -0.15
CA ASN A 200 6.43 -8.16 -1.18
C ASN A 200 6.45 -7.56 -2.60
N GLU A 201 5.80 -6.43 -2.84
CA GLU A 201 5.85 -5.69 -4.11
C GLU A 201 5.47 -6.55 -5.34
N VAL A 202 4.35 -7.25 -5.28
CA VAL A 202 3.91 -8.13 -6.39
C VAL A 202 3.36 -7.34 -7.57
N SER A 203 2.67 -6.21 -7.32
CA SER A 203 2.09 -5.34 -8.35
C SER A 203 2.72 -3.95 -8.33
N LEU A 204 2.46 -3.16 -7.29
CA LEU A 204 3.17 -1.91 -7.07
C LEU A 204 4.48 -2.18 -6.34
N ASP A 205 5.55 -1.54 -6.77
CA ASP A 205 6.86 -1.62 -6.11
C ASP A 205 7.40 -0.24 -5.68
N LEU A 206 8.58 -0.24 -5.11
CA LEU A 206 9.28 0.95 -4.64
C LEU A 206 9.31 2.08 -5.68
N VAL A 207 9.52 1.74 -6.96
CA VAL A 207 9.68 2.74 -8.03
C VAL A 207 8.36 3.42 -8.37
N ASP A 208 7.23 2.67 -8.32
CA ASP A 208 5.90 3.23 -8.54
C ASP A 208 5.55 4.25 -7.45
N TYR A 209 5.78 3.91 -6.17
CA TYR A 209 5.56 4.83 -5.05
C TYR A 209 6.51 6.02 -5.07
N LEU A 210 7.78 5.79 -5.42
CA LEU A 210 8.76 6.87 -5.53
C LEU A 210 8.35 7.87 -6.62
N SER A 211 7.94 7.39 -7.79
CA SER A 211 7.44 8.22 -8.88
C SER A 211 6.25 9.07 -8.46
N PHE A 212 5.29 8.47 -7.72
CA PHE A 212 4.15 9.20 -7.15
C PHE A 212 4.61 10.32 -6.21
N LEU A 213 5.50 10.03 -5.25
CA LEU A 213 6.00 11.03 -4.28
C LEU A 213 6.84 12.13 -4.93
N VAL A 214 7.54 11.82 -6.01
CA VAL A 214 8.29 12.83 -6.78
C VAL A 214 7.35 13.84 -7.45
N ASP A 215 6.17 13.41 -7.87
CA ASP A 215 5.17 14.31 -8.47
C ASP A 215 4.30 15.02 -7.44
N GLU A 216 4.14 14.45 -6.25
CA GLU A 216 3.31 14.98 -5.17
C GLU A 216 3.81 16.37 -4.68
N PRO A 217 3.03 17.44 -4.79
CA PRO A 217 3.52 18.80 -4.57
C PRO A 217 3.91 19.10 -3.11
N ASP A 218 3.24 18.48 -2.14
CA ASP A 218 3.48 18.72 -0.72
C ASP A 218 4.65 17.91 -0.15
N THR A 219 5.08 16.84 -0.85
CA THR A 219 6.26 16.06 -0.49
C THR A 219 7.54 16.82 -0.91
N LYS A 220 8.42 17.12 0.05
CA LYS A 220 9.69 17.82 -0.19
C LYS A 220 10.91 16.95 0.08
N VAL A 221 10.78 15.93 0.91
CA VAL A 221 11.84 14.97 1.25
C VAL A 221 11.25 13.56 1.17
N ILE A 222 11.98 12.64 0.55
CA ILE A 222 11.55 11.25 0.43
C ILE A 222 12.55 10.37 1.18
N THR A 223 12.04 9.49 2.06
CA THR A 223 12.88 8.53 2.79
C THR A 223 12.49 7.10 2.41
N LEU A 224 13.47 6.32 2.03
CA LEU A 224 13.33 4.94 1.60
C LEU A 224 14.03 4.00 2.57
N MET A 225 13.39 2.88 2.93
CA MET A 225 14.06 1.74 3.56
C MET A 225 13.94 0.53 2.62
N VAL A 226 15.07 0.06 2.11
CA VAL A 226 15.14 -0.81 0.94
C VAL A 226 15.88 -2.10 1.27
N GLU A 227 15.24 -3.22 1.02
CA GLU A 227 15.84 -4.56 1.03
C GLU A 227 16.39 -4.92 -0.36
N GLY A 228 15.68 -4.52 -1.42
CA GLY A 228 16.08 -4.69 -2.82
C GLY A 228 15.38 -3.73 -3.75
N ILE A 229 15.97 -3.45 -4.90
CA ILE A 229 15.35 -2.64 -5.96
C ILE A 229 15.13 -3.54 -7.18
N ARG A 230 13.87 -3.77 -7.53
CA ARG A 230 13.48 -4.68 -8.61
C ARG A 230 13.75 -4.10 -9.99
N ARG A 231 13.63 -2.79 -10.13
CA ARG A 231 13.76 -2.01 -11.38
C ARG A 231 14.82 -0.93 -11.23
N PRO A 232 16.14 -1.28 -11.20
CA PRO A 232 17.20 -0.32 -10.87
C PRO A 232 17.33 0.79 -11.91
N GLN A 233 17.09 0.53 -13.19
CA GLN A 233 17.18 1.55 -14.24
C GLN A 233 16.07 2.60 -14.10
N GLU A 234 14.84 2.16 -13.89
CA GLU A 234 13.71 3.07 -13.66
C GLU A 234 13.87 3.83 -12.33
N PHE A 235 14.40 3.17 -11.29
CA PHE A 235 14.74 3.86 -10.04
C PHE A 235 15.69 5.04 -10.27
N MET A 236 16.75 4.85 -11.06
CA MET A 236 17.69 5.93 -11.40
C MET A 236 17.00 7.06 -12.16
N THR A 237 16.14 6.72 -13.15
CA THR A 237 15.36 7.72 -13.89
C THR A 237 14.50 8.56 -12.97
N VAL A 238 13.75 7.93 -12.04
CA VAL A 238 12.89 8.64 -11.11
C VAL A 238 13.70 9.43 -10.09
N ALA A 239 14.87 8.94 -9.67
CA ALA A 239 15.78 9.67 -8.78
C ALA A 239 16.35 10.95 -9.45
N GLU A 240 16.66 10.91 -10.75
CA GLU A 240 17.04 12.10 -11.52
C GLU A 240 15.88 13.11 -11.64
N GLU A 241 14.64 12.64 -11.81
CA GLU A 241 13.46 13.52 -11.77
C GLU A 241 13.30 14.19 -10.40
N ALA A 242 13.49 13.44 -9.30
CA ALA A 242 13.47 13.99 -7.94
C ALA A 242 14.53 15.09 -7.76
N LEU A 243 15.74 14.86 -8.26
CA LEU A 243 16.83 15.85 -8.22
C LEU A 243 16.45 17.13 -8.97
N LYS A 244 15.89 17.02 -10.19
CA LYS A 244 15.40 18.17 -10.98
C LYS A 244 14.31 18.96 -10.26
N LYS A 245 13.52 18.31 -9.41
CA LYS A 245 12.47 18.91 -8.58
C LYS A 245 12.95 19.37 -7.20
N ASN A 246 14.25 19.29 -6.91
CA ASN A 246 14.85 19.61 -5.61
C ASN A 246 14.22 18.80 -4.45
N LYS A 247 13.91 17.52 -4.69
CA LYS A 247 13.38 16.59 -3.69
C LYS A 247 14.47 15.57 -3.30
N PRO A 248 15.21 15.78 -2.21
CA PRO A 248 16.23 14.83 -1.76
C PRO A 248 15.60 13.48 -1.39
N ILE A 249 16.32 12.41 -1.74
CA ILE A 249 15.98 11.03 -1.39
C ILE A 249 17.01 10.52 -0.39
N LEU A 250 16.54 10.14 0.80
CA LEU A 250 17.32 9.48 1.84
C LEU A 250 17.09 7.98 1.74
N VAL A 251 18.16 7.20 1.61
CA VAL A 251 18.05 5.74 1.45
C VAL A 251 18.73 5.02 2.59
N VAL A 252 17.99 4.15 3.28
CA VAL A 252 18.52 3.15 4.22
C VAL A 252 18.45 1.80 3.55
N LYS A 253 19.60 1.26 3.11
CA LYS A 253 19.70 -0.08 2.51
C LYS A 253 19.93 -1.11 3.61
N LEU A 254 19.02 -2.08 3.72
CA LEU A 254 19.15 -3.22 4.60
C LEU A 254 19.86 -4.38 3.87
N GLY A 255 20.67 -5.15 4.64
CA GLY A 255 21.46 -6.22 4.08
C GLY A 255 22.66 -5.76 3.26
N ARG A 256 23.85 -6.27 3.60
CA ARG A 256 25.12 -6.01 2.90
C ARG A 256 25.87 -7.30 2.54
N SER A 257 25.38 -8.44 3.00
CA SER A 257 25.95 -9.75 2.73
C SER A 257 25.07 -10.52 1.75
N GLU A 258 25.60 -11.63 1.22
CA GLU A 258 24.85 -12.57 0.38
C GLU A 258 23.62 -13.19 1.09
N MET A 259 23.57 -13.10 2.42
CA MET A 259 22.47 -13.59 3.26
C MET A 259 21.53 -12.47 3.74
N GLY A 260 21.75 -11.23 3.39
CA GLY A 260 21.00 -10.06 3.88
C GLY A 260 20.43 -9.18 2.78
#